data_ba6b222629e714740158c1f78460bc09
#
_entry.id   ba6b222629e714740158c1f78460bc09
#
_cell.length_a   1.000
_cell.length_b   1.000
_cell.length_c   1.000
_cell.angle_alpha   90.00
_cell.angle_beta   90.00
_cell.angle_gamma   90.00
#
_symmetry.space_group_name_H-M   'P 1'
#
loop_
_entity.id
_entity.type
_entity.pdbx_description
1 polymer ?
#
loop_
_entity_poly.entity_id
_entity_poly.type
_entity_poly.pdbx_seq_one_letter_code
_entity_poly.pdbx_strand_id
1 'polypeptide(L)'
;MLKRLRGMFSTDMSIDLGTANTLIYVKDKGIILDEPSVVAIRVHNGQKSIEAVGKEAKRMLGRTPGNIQAIRPLKDGVIADFQVTEKMLQHFIAKVHETKFIRPSPRVLICVPCTSTQVERRAIRESALSAGAREVKLIEEPMAAAIGAGLQVEEAAGCMVVDIGGGTTEIAIISLNGVVYRDSIRIGGDRFDESIVSYVRRKYGSLIGDSTAERIKQEIGCGFKSDELSLIHI
;
A
#
# COMPACT_ATOMS: atom_id res chain seq x y z
N MET A 1 -24.75 -15.22 12.78
CA MET A 1 -25.96 -14.53 12.31
C MET A 1 -25.79 -13.00 12.23
N LEU A 2 -25.34 -12.32 13.27
CA LEU A 2 -25.11 -10.85 13.27
C LEU A 2 -24.16 -10.33 12.16
N LYS A 3 -23.04 -11.04 11.85
CA LYS A 3 -22.12 -10.63 10.76
C LYS A 3 -22.77 -10.63 9.38
N ARG A 4 -23.73 -11.53 9.12
CA ARG A 4 -24.48 -11.59 7.85
C ARG A 4 -25.45 -10.41 7.71
N LEU A 5 -26.16 -10.06 8.77
CA LEU A 5 -27.05 -8.89 8.80
C LEU A 5 -26.27 -7.58 8.61
N ARG A 6 -25.14 -7.42 9.29
CA ARG A 6 -24.24 -6.27 9.10
C ARG A 6 -23.70 -6.17 7.68
N GLY A 7 -23.47 -7.32 7.01
CA GLY A 7 -23.01 -7.38 5.64
C GLY A 7 -24.01 -6.82 4.62
N MET A 8 -25.31 -6.86 4.89
CA MET A 8 -26.34 -6.27 4.00
C MET A 8 -26.27 -4.74 3.96
N PHE A 9 -25.70 -4.12 4.98
CA PHE A 9 -25.51 -2.67 5.09
C PHE A 9 -24.06 -2.22 4.84
N SER A 10 -23.16 -3.15 4.52
CA SER A 10 -21.73 -2.84 4.25
C SER A 10 -21.51 -2.79 2.74
N THR A 11 -20.68 -1.87 2.33
CA THR A 11 -20.23 -1.75 0.94
C THR A 11 -19.02 -2.65 0.74
N ASP A 12 -19.09 -3.56 -0.23
CA ASP A 12 -17.96 -4.40 -0.62
C ASP A 12 -16.85 -3.54 -1.24
N MET A 13 -15.59 -3.89 -1.00
CA MET A 13 -14.46 -3.08 -1.39
C MET A 13 -13.27 -3.91 -1.84
N SER A 14 -12.43 -3.31 -2.67
CA SER A 14 -11.08 -3.80 -2.97
C SER A 14 -10.06 -2.93 -2.25
N ILE A 15 -9.05 -3.55 -1.68
CA ILE A 15 -7.95 -2.89 -0.96
C ILE A 15 -6.65 -3.25 -1.66
N ASP A 16 -5.94 -2.24 -2.12
CA ASP A 16 -4.52 -2.35 -2.44
C ASP A 16 -3.73 -1.97 -1.20
N LEU A 17 -3.07 -2.96 -0.60
CA LEU A 17 -2.35 -2.83 0.65
C LEU A 17 -0.85 -2.63 0.38
N GLY A 18 -0.52 -1.50 -0.24
CA GLY A 18 0.85 -1.21 -0.65
C GLY A 18 1.77 -0.77 0.51
N THR A 19 3.07 -0.95 0.31
CA THR A 19 4.12 -0.53 1.28
C THR A 19 4.09 0.96 1.54
N ALA A 20 3.89 1.77 0.50
CA ALA A 20 3.86 3.23 0.62
C ALA A 20 2.47 3.78 0.90
N ASN A 21 1.47 3.35 0.14
CA ASN A 21 0.08 3.81 0.23
C ASN A 21 -0.87 2.62 0.27
N THR A 22 -2.00 2.82 0.94
CA THR A 22 -3.16 1.93 0.89
C THR A 22 -4.28 2.62 0.11
N LEU A 23 -4.78 1.96 -0.92
CA LEU A 23 -5.92 2.41 -1.72
C LEU A 23 -7.15 1.56 -1.42
N ILE A 24 -8.32 2.19 -1.33
CA ILE A 24 -9.59 1.47 -1.25
C ILE A 24 -10.50 1.90 -2.39
N TYR A 25 -10.87 0.93 -3.19
CA TYR A 25 -11.82 1.06 -4.28
C TYR A 25 -13.16 0.47 -3.88
N VAL A 26 -14.23 1.15 -4.23
CA VAL A 26 -15.60 0.68 -4.08
C VAL A 26 -16.29 0.71 -5.44
N LYS A 27 -16.97 -0.36 -5.78
CA LYS A 27 -17.72 -0.45 -7.03
C LYS A 27 -18.68 0.73 -7.19
N ASP A 28 -18.71 1.31 -8.38
CA ASP A 28 -19.54 2.46 -8.78
C ASP A 28 -19.20 3.79 -8.08
N LYS A 29 -18.18 3.79 -7.19
CA LYS A 29 -17.69 5.00 -6.51
C LYS A 29 -16.23 5.33 -6.82
N GLY A 30 -15.50 4.37 -7.39
CA GLY A 30 -14.07 4.53 -7.66
C GLY A 30 -13.19 4.41 -6.42
N ILE A 31 -12.01 5.04 -6.46
CA ILE A 31 -11.09 5.11 -5.33
C ILE A 31 -11.63 6.12 -4.32
N ILE A 32 -12.05 5.64 -3.17
CA ILE A 32 -12.64 6.45 -2.09
C ILE A 32 -11.69 6.73 -0.94
N LEU A 33 -10.56 6.01 -0.89
CA LEU A 33 -9.50 6.22 0.09
C LEU A 33 -8.15 6.05 -0.60
N ASP A 34 -7.29 7.04 -0.42
CA ASP A 34 -5.88 7.05 -0.80
C ASP A 34 -5.09 7.64 0.36
N GLU A 35 -4.49 6.77 1.15
CA GLU A 35 -3.80 7.14 2.38
C GLU A 35 -2.44 6.44 2.47
N PRO A 36 -1.42 7.13 2.99
CA PRO A 36 -0.14 6.50 3.30
C PRO A 36 -0.29 5.33 4.26
N SER A 37 0.44 4.24 4.02
CA SER A 37 0.50 3.07 4.91
C SER A 37 1.40 3.37 6.12
N VAL A 38 1.02 4.37 6.92
CA VAL A 38 1.77 4.85 8.09
C VAL A 38 0.84 4.92 9.29
N VAL A 39 1.36 4.53 10.44
CA VAL A 39 0.65 4.58 11.73
C VAL A 39 1.54 5.21 12.78
N ALA A 40 1.03 6.20 13.50
CA ALA A 40 1.67 6.75 14.68
C ALA A 40 1.13 6.04 15.93
N ILE A 41 2.03 5.50 16.72
CA ILE A 41 1.74 4.71 17.91
C ILE A 41 2.29 5.46 19.11
N ARG A 42 1.47 5.65 20.12
CA ARG A 42 1.89 6.09 21.45
C ARG A 42 2.17 4.88 22.31
N VAL A 43 3.32 4.85 22.96
CA VAL A 43 3.67 3.84 23.96
C VAL A 43 3.60 4.47 25.34
N HIS A 44 2.68 4.00 26.17
CA HIS A 44 2.53 4.43 27.54
C HIS A 44 2.43 3.21 28.46
N ASN A 45 3.33 3.08 29.42
CA ASN A 45 3.39 1.92 30.35
C ASN A 45 3.36 0.55 29.65
N GLY A 46 4.06 0.42 28.51
CA GLY A 46 4.10 -0.81 27.72
C GLY A 46 2.85 -1.08 26.88
N GLN A 47 1.81 -0.26 26.99
CA GLN A 47 0.62 -0.36 26.14
C GLN A 47 0.77 0.51 24.88
N LYS A 48 0.46 -0.08 23.73
CA LYS A 48 0.45 0.61 22.44
C LYS A 48 -0.97 1.12 22.14
N SER A 49 -1.11 2.42 21.90
CA SER A 49 -2.35 3.04 21.40
C SER A 49 -2.09 3.74 20.06
N ILE A 50 -3.09 3.73 19.19
CA ILE A 50 -3.02 4.45 17.91
C ILE A 50 -3.26 5.94 18.18
N GLU A 51 -2.34 6.78 17.72
CA GLU A 51 -2.42 8.24 17.77
C GLU A 51 -2.94 8.83 16.47
N ALA A 52 -2.43 8.35 15.34
CA ALA A 52 -2.83 8.79 14.01
C ALA A 52 -2.60 7.68 12.97
N VAL A 53 -3.29 7.76 11.84
CA VAL A 53 -3.18 6.83 10.71
C VAL A 53 -3.15 7.63 9.40
N GLY A 54 -2.45 7.12 8.40
CA GLY A 54 -2.45 7.69 7.06
C GLY A 54 -1.70 9.02 6.97
N LYS A 55 -2.30 10.01 6.32
CA LYS A 55 -1.69 11.33 6.07
C LYS A 55 -1.26 12.04 7.35
N GLU A 56 -2.04 11.92 8.41
CA GLU A 56 -1.70 12.52 9.70
C GLU A 56 -0.44 11.86 10.29
N ALA A 57 -0.39 10.53 10.29
CA ALA A 57 0.79 9.79 10.76
C ALA A 57 2.03 10.06 9.89
N LYS A 58 1.87 10.19 8.55
CA LYS A 58 2.98 10.51 7.64
C LYS A 58 3.61 11.87 7.98
N ARG A 59 2.82 12.88 8.37
CA ARG A 59 3.34 14.19 8.80
C ARG A 59 4.18 14.12 10.08
N MET A 60 4.00 13.08 10.87
CA MET A 60 4.70 12.85 12.12
C MET A 60 6.03 12.10 11.93
N LEU A 61 6.29 11.50 10.76
CA LEU A 61 7.55 10.80 10.50
C LEU A 61 8.76 11.70 10.72
N GLY A 62 9.70 11.21 11.54
CA GLY A 62 10.93 11.95 11.89
C GLY A 62 10.72 13.19 12.77
N ARG A 63 9.49 13.44 13.26
CA ARG A 63 9.13 14.64 14.06
C ARG A 63 8.40 14.31 15.36
N THR A 64 8.36 13.04 15.75
CA THR A 64 7.61 12.59 16.94
C THR A 64 8.43 12.77 18.22
N PRO A 65 7.79 13.16 19.36
CA PRO A 65 8.42 13.07 20.67
C PRO A 65 8.68 11.60 21.04
N GLY A 66 9.59 11.35 21.99
CA GLY A 66 10.10 10.02 22.30
C GLY A 66 9.06 8.96 22.74
N ASN A 67 7.86 9.38 23.12
CA ASN A 67 6.76 8.46 23.47
C ASN A 67 5.81 8.14 22.32
N ILE A 68 6.02 8.75 21.14
CA ILE A 68 5.26 8.48 19.91
C ILE A 68 6.23 7.99 18.84
N GLN A 69 5.85 6.94 18.15
CA GLN A 69 6.62 6.36 17.06
C GLN A 69 5.74 6.23 15.82
N ALA A 70 6.12 6.91 14.74
CA ALA A 70 5.47 6.72 13.44
C ALA A 70 6.19 5.60 12.69
N ILE A 71 5.46 4.57 12.30
CA ILE A 71 5.99 3.38 11.63
C ILE A 71 5.21 3.04 10.37
N ARG A 72 5.87 2.36 9.44
CA ARG A 72 5.23 1.69 8.32
C ARG A 72 5.01 0.22 8.70
N PRO A 73 3.76 -0.24 8.86
CA PRO A 73 3.47 -1.61 9.26
C PRO A 73 3.70 -2.63 8.14
N LEU A 74 3.88 -2.13 6.91
CA LEU A 74 4.22 -2.90 5.72
C LEU A 74 5.62 -2.50 5.24
N LYS A 75 6.41 -3.49 4.86
CA LYS A 75 7.76 -3.29 4.33
C LYS A 75 8.05 -4.34 3.26
N ASP A 76 8.55 -3.88 2.11
CA ASP A 76 8.94 -4.76 1.00
C ASP A 76 7.82 -5.75 0.60
N GLY A 77 6.54 -5.28 0.59
CA GLY A 77 5.37 -6.08 0.25
C GLY A 77 4.88 -7.04 1.33
N VAL A 78 5.48 -7.05 2.53
CA VAL A 78 5.11 -7.94 3.62
C VAL A 78 4.67 -7.19 4.88
N ILE A 79 3.85 -7.86 5.71
CA ILE A 79 3.45 -7.33 7.01
C ILE A 79 4.62 -7.44 7.99
N ALA A 80 5.14 -6.30 8.43
CA ALA A 80 6.18 -6.20 9.44
C ALA A 80 5.62 -6.18 10.87
N ASP A 81 4.42 -5.61 11.07
CA ASP A 81 3.72 -5.59 12.36
C ASP A 81 2.23 -5.90 12.16
N PHE A 82 1.80 -7.08 12.60
CA PHE A 82 0.42 -7.57 12.47
C PHE A 82 -0.61 -6.71 13.21
N GLN A 83 -0.32 -6.38 14.45
CA GLN A 83 -1.26 -5.66 15.30
C GLN A 83 -1.51 -4.25 14.75
N VAL A 84 -0.44 -3.64 14.24
CA VAL A 84 -0.53 -2.30 13.67
C VAL A 84 -1.24 -2.33 12.32
N THR A 85 -0.97 -3.33 11.47
CA THR A 85 -1.68 -3.53 10.20
C THR A 85 -3.18 -3.76 10.42
N GLU A 86 -3.55 -4.61 11.39
CA GLU A 86 -4.96 -4.84 11.75
C GLU A 86 -5.65 -3.53 12.14
N LYS A 87 -5.00 -2.73 12.97
CA LYS A 87 -5.55 -1.43 13.43
C LYS A 87 -5.65 -0.42 12.29
N MET A 88 -4.66 -0.38 11.40
CA MET A 88 -4.68 0.45 10.20
C MET A 88 -5.86 0.06 9.29
N LEU A 89 -6.02 -1.22 8.99
CA LEU A 89 -7.16 -1.73 8.21
C LEU A 89 -8.49 -1.43 8.89
N GLN A 90 -8.57 -1.60 10.22
CA GLN A 90 -9.76 -1.29 11.00
C GLN A 90 -10.16 0.18 10.87
N HIS A 91 -9.17 1.09 10.95
CA HIS A 91 -9.37 2.51 10.76
C HIS A 91 -9.86 2.83 9.34
N PHE A 92 -9.22 2.28 8.31
CA PHE A 92 -9.58 2.55 6.92
C PHE A 92 -10.96 1.97 6.55
N ILE A 93 -11.28 0.74 6.99
CA ILE A 93 -12.60 0.16 6.80
C ILE A 93 -13.69 0.99 7.49
N ALA A 94 -13.42 1.50 8.70
CA ALA A 94 -14.34 2.38 9.40
C ALA A 94 -14.53 3.70 8.65
N LYS A 95 -13.45 4.33 8.19
CA LYS A 95 -13.47 5.58 7.44
C LYS A 95 -14.31 5.52 6.16
N VAL A 96 -14.26 4.39 5.46
CA VAL A 96 -15.09 4.14 4.27
C VAL A 96 -16.61 4.08 4.62
N HIS A 97 -16.93 3.79 5.87
CA HIS A 97 -18.30 3.59 6.35
C HIS A 97 -18.74 4.64 7.40
N GLU A 98 -18.06 5.79 7.46
CA GLU A 98 -18.28 6.84 8.47
C GLU A 98 -19.73 7.28 8.68
N THR A 99 -20.58 7.12 7.67
CA THR A 99 -22.00 7.51 7.73
C THR A 99 -22.91 6.42 8.31
N LYS A 100 -22.39 5.28 8.72
CA LYS A 100 -23.20 4.14 9.14
C LYS A 100 -23.15 3.91 10.65
N PHE A 101 -24.31 3.96 11.29
CA PHE A 101 -24.52 3.65 12.73
C PHE A 101 -24.11 2.21 13.11
N ILE A 102 -23.99 1.31 12.15
CA ILE A 102 -23.72 -0.10 12.39
C ILE A 102 -22.28 -0.39 11.96
N ARG A 103 -21.50 -1.05 12.84
CA ARG A 103 -20.13 -1.50 12.49
C ARG A 103 -20.13 -2.25 11.17
N PRO A 104 -19.33 -1.83 10.19
CA PRO A 104 -19.28 -2.47 8.88
C PRO A 104 -18.78 -3.91 8.97
N SER A 105 -19.21 -4.74 8.04
CA SER A 105 -18.71 -6.11 7.86
C SER A 105 -18.70 -6.45 6.36
N PRO A 106 -17.81 -5.79 5.58
CA PRO A 106 -17.74 -5.91 4.13
C PRO A 106 -17.15 -7.25 3.69
N ARG A 107 -17.39 -7.61 2.43
CA ARG A 107 -16.48 -8.49 1.68
C ARG A 107 -15.34 -7.64 1.18
N VAL A 108 -14.14 -8.16 1.29
CA VAL A 108 -12.92 -7.45 0.91
C VAL A 108 -12.11 -8.30 -0.05
N LEU A 109 -11.72 -7.71 -1.18
CA LEU A 109 -10.70 -8.23 -2.08
C LEU A 109 -9.40 -7.49 -1.78
N ILE A 110 -8.31 -8.21 -1.49
CA ILE A 110 -7.02 -7.60 -1.15
C ILE A 110 -5.97 -8.02 -2.16
N CYS A 111 -5.23 -7.05 -2.70
CA CYS A 111 -4.06 -7.31 -3.51
C CYS A 111 -2.92 -7.85 -2.65
N VAL A 112 -2.18 -8.80 -3.19
CA VAL A 112 -0.99 -9.39 -2.54
C VAL A 112 0.11 -9.54 -3.57
N PRO A 113 1.38 -9.38 -3.18
CA PRO A 113 2.50 -9.62 -4.06
C PRO A 113 2.46 -11.04 -4.64
N CYS A 114 2.85 -11.18 -5.91
CA CYS A 114 2.78 -12.47 -6.62
C CYS A 114 3.72 -13.53 -6.00
N THR A 115 4.78 -13.09 -5.31
CA THR A 115 5.74 -13.97 -4.62
C THR A 115 5.40 -14.19 -3.14
N SER A 116 4.26 -13.68 -2.65
CA SER A 116 3.85 -13.85 -1.25
C SER A 116 3.74 -15.33 -0.88
N THR A 117 4.34 -15.68 0.24
CA THR A 117 4.24 -17.01 0.85
C THR A 117 2.83 -17.29 1.37
N GLN A 118 2.48 -18.55 1.58
CA GLN A 118 1.20 -18.93 2.17
C GLN A 118 1.02 -18.37 3.60
N VAL A 119 2.12 -18.19 4.34
CA VAL A 119 2.10 -17.58 5.68
C VAL A 119 1.73 -16.10 5.58
N GLU A 120 2.34 -15.36 4.67
CA GLU A 120 2.03 -13.94 4.43
C GLU A 120 0.60 -13.75 3.94
N ARG A 121 0.13 -14.57 2.99
CA ARG A 121 -1.25 -14.55 2.49
C ARG A 121 -2.26 -14.82 3.61
N ARG A 122 -1.97 -15.77 4.47
CA ARG A 122 -2.79 -16.07 5.65
C ARG A 122 -2.81 -14.89 6.61
N ALA A 123 -1.66 -14.31 6.83
CA ALA A 123 -1.46 -13.15 7.67
C ALA A 123 -2.33 -11.95 7.26
N ILE A 124 -2.29 -11.57 5.99
CA ILE A 124 -3.11 -10.50 5.43
C ILE A 124 -4.61 -10.82 5.60
N ARG A 125 -5.00 -12.06 5.29
CA ARG A 125 -6.40 -12.49 5.44
C ARG A 125 -6.89 -12.38 6.89
N GLU A 126 -6.10 -12.87 7.84
CA GLU A 126 -6.45 -12.84 9.27
C GLU A 126 -6.51 -11.40 9.80
N SER A 127 -5.58 -10.52 9.41
CA SER A 127 -5.62 -9.09 9.77
C SER A 127 -6.90 -8.41 9.27
N ALA A 128 -7.32 -8.68 8.05
CA ALA A 128 -8.53 -8.08 7.50
C ALA A 128 -9.81 -8.64 8.15
N LEU A 129 -9.85 -9.95 8.46
CA LEU A 129 -10.97 -10.56 9.20
C LEU A 129 -11.08 -10.01 10.61
N SER A 130 -9.96 -9.81 11.31
CA SER A 130 -9.88 -9.20 12.64
C SER A 130 -10.27 -7.72 12.59
N ALA A 131 -9.93 -7.01 11.51
CA ALA A 131 -10.35 -5.64 11.27
C ALA A 131 -11.86 -5.48 11.04
N GLY A 132 -12.61 -6.56 10.81
CA GLY A 132 -14.06 -6.57 10.72
C GLY A 132 -14.64 -7.06 9.40
N ALA A 133 -13.82 -7.42 8.42
CA ALA A 133 -14.30 -8.05 7.19
C ALA A 133 -15.04 -9.36 7.50
N ARG A 134 -16.12 -9.64 6.74
CA ARG A 134 -16.85 -10.92 6.85
C ARG A 134 -16.27 -12.01 5.97
N GLU A 135 -15.67 -11.61 4.86
CA GLU A 135 -15.07 -12.47 3.85
C GLU A 135 -13.88 -11.75 3.24
N VAL A 136 -12.79 -12.45 3.03
CA VAL A 136 -11.58 -11.92 2.42
C VAL A 136 -11.15 -12.83 1.28
N LYS A 137 -11.04 -12.27 0.09
CA LYS A 137 -10.41 -12.89 -1.07
C LYS A 137 -9.10 -12.18 -1.37
N LEU A 138 -8.13 -12.91 -1.90
CA LEU A 138 -6.84 -12.37 -2.31
C LEU A 138 -6.71 -12.46 -3.83
N ILE A 139 -6.08 -11.45 -4.42
CA ILE A 139 -5.72 -11.40 -5.83
C ILE A 139 -4.24 -10.99 -5.93
N GLU A 140 -3.51 -11.52 -6.89
CA GLU A 140 -2.12 -11.12 -7.12
C GLU A 140 -2.07 -9.71 -7.72
N GLU A 141 -1.16 -8.85 -7.23
CA GLU A 141 -1.02 -7.45 -7.64
C GLU A 141 -0.94 -7.29 -9.16
N PRO A 142 -0.07 -8.04 -9.89
CA PRO A 142 0.01 -7.87 -11.34
C PRO A 142 -1.28 -8.25 -12.08
N MET A 143 -2.05 -9.22 -11.57
CA MET A 143 -3.35 -9.58 -12.15
C MET A 143 -4.37 -8.46 -11.91
N ALA A 144 -4.39 -7.87 -10.72
CA ALA A 144 -5.25 -6.74 -10.43
C ALA A 144 -4.89 -5.52 -11.29
N ALA A 145 -3.59 -5.24 -11.46
CA ALA A 145 -3.09 -4.17 -12.31
C ALA A 145 -3.46 -4.38 -13.78
N ALA A 146 -3.32 -5.61 -14.31
CA ALA A 146 -3.72 -5.96 -15.67
C ALA A 146 -5.21 -5.72 -15.91
N ILE A 147 -6.07 -6.18 -15.00
CA ILE A 147 -7.52 -5.97 -15.06
C ILE A 147 -7.84 -4.46 -14.99
N GLY A 148 -7.20 -3.74 -14.08
CA GLY A 148 -7.41 -2.29 -13.91
C GLY A 148 -6.96 -1.48 -15.12
N ALA A 149 -5.92 -1.91 -15.82
CA ALA A 149 -5.44 -1.33 -17.08
C ALA A 149 -6.29 -1.71 -18.30
N GLY A 150 -7.29 -2.58 -18.14
CA GLY A 150 -8.14 -3.05 -19.24
C GLY A 150 -7.45 -4.01 -20.20
N LEU A 151 -6.39 -4.70 -19.75
CA LEU A 151 -5.73 -5.71 -20.59
C LEU A 151 -6.64 -6.93 -20.75
N GLN A 152 -6.58 -7.54 -21.92
CA GLN A 152 -7.39 -8.70 -22.26
C GLN A 152 -6.78 -9.99 -21.70
N VAL A 153 -6.84 -10.11 -20.35
CA VAL A 153 -6.21 -11.22 -19.61
C VAL A 153 -6.82 -12.58 -19.94
N GLU A 154 -8.03 -12.61 -20.50
CA GLU A 154 -8.78 -13.84 -20.84
C GLU A 154 -8.28 -14.47 -22.14
N GLU A 155 -7.62 -13.70 -23.00
CA GLU A 155 -7.19 -14.17 -24.29
C GLU A 155 -5.94 -15.05 -24.23
N ALA A 156 -5.71 -15.84 -25.29
CA ALA A 156 -4.51 -16.65 -25.42
C ALA A 156 -3.24 -15.83 -25.76
N ALA A 157 -3.38 -14.52 -25.95
CA ALA A 157 -2.27 -13.60 -26.13
C ALA A 157 -1.62 -13.27 -24.77
N GLY A 158 -0.28 -13.28 -24.72
CA GLY A 158 0.44 -12.89 -23.49
C GLY A 158 0.40 -11.38 -23.26
N CYS A 159 -0.10 -10.95 -22.09
CA CYS A 159 -0.01 -9.58 -21.63
C CYS A 159 1.08 -9.46 -20.59
N MET A 160 1.99 -8.49 -20.73
CA MET A 160 3.04 -8.22 -19.73
C MET A 160 2.66 -7.00 -18.88
N VAL A 161 2.81 -7.15 -17.57
CA VAL A 161 2.66 -6.07 -16.60
C VAL A 161 3.96 -5.89 -15.85
N VAL A 162 4.36 -4.64 -15.67
CA VAL A 162 5.45 -4.22 -14.77
C VAL A 162 4.83 -3.24 -13.78
N ASP A 163 4.70 -3.68 -12.53
CA ASP A 163 4.13 -2.88 -11.45
C ASP A 163 5.25 -2.40 -10.53
N ILE A 164 5.44 -1.08 -10.44
CA ILE A 164 6.50 -0.46 -9.66
C ILE A 164 5.87 0.21 -8.45
N GLY A 165 5.88 -0.50 -7.32
CA GLY A 165 5.37 -0.02 -6.04
C GLY A 165 6.38 0.80 -5.23
N GLY A 166 6.03 1.09 -3.98
CA GLY A 166 6.94 1.75 -3.04
C GLY A 166 8.11 0.88 -2.60
N GLY A 167 7.85 -0.39 -2.26
CA GLY A 167 8.86 -1.33 -1.77
C GLY A 167 9.31 -2.38 -2.77
N THR A 168 8.46 -2.73 -3.73
CA THR A 168 8.68 -3.83 -4.69
C THR A 168 8.42 -3.39 -6.12
N THR A 169 9.02 -4.09 -7.06
CA THR A 169 8.63 -4.09 -8.48
C THR A 169 8.27 -5.52 -8.87
N GLU A 170 7.07 -5.69 -9.41
CA GLU A 170 6.54 -6.97 -9.84
C GLU A 170 6.42 -7.03 -11.36
N ILE A 171 6.81 -8.16 -11.92
CA ILE A 171 6.73 -8.42 -13.36
C ILE A 171 5.90 -9.69 -13.55
N ALA A 172 4.89 -9.64 -14.39
CA ALA A 172 4.11 -10.82 -14.74
C ALA A 172 3.75 -10.87 -16.22
N ILE A 173 3.71 -12.08 -16.77
CA ILE A 173 3.09 -12.39 -18.05
C ILE A 173 1.81 -13.15 -17.76
N ILE A 174 0.71 -12.66 -18.29
CA ILE A 174 -0.65 -13.17 -18.03
C ILE A 174 -1.24 -13.61 -19.36
N SER A 175 -1.88 -14.77 -19.38
CA SER A 175 -2.63 -15.32 -20.51
C SER A 175 -3.71 -16.28 -20.00
N LEU A 176 -4.87 -16.32 -20.64
CA LEU A 176 -5.98 -17.22 -20.31
C LEU A 176 -6.37 -17.17 -18.82
N ASN A 177 -6.47 -15.98 -18.25
CA ASN A 177 -6.74 -15.72 -16.83
C ASN A 177 -5.72 -16.33 -15.85
N GLY A 178 -4.54 -16.72 -16.34
CA GLY A 178 -3.47 -17.31 -15.54
C GLY A 178 -2.17 -16.51 -15.63
N VAL A 179 -1.43 -16.49 -14.53
CA VAL A 179 -0.06 -15.95 -14.50
C VAL A 179 0.87 -17.03 -15.02
N VAL A 180 1.42 -16.82 -16.23
CA VAL A 180 2.33 -17.74 -16.93
C VAL A 180 3.76 -17.61 -16.42
N TYR A 181 4.18 -16.37 -16.16
CA TYR A 181 5.49 -16.03 -15.61
C TYR A 181 5.33 -14.93 -14.59
N ARG A 182 6.10 -14.96 -13.53
CA ARG A 182 6.15 -13.90 -12.51
C ARG A 182 7.53 -13.81 -11.91
N ASP A 183 7.90 -12.58 -11.57
CA ASP A 183 9.08 -12.27 -10.76
C ASP A 183 8.82 -11.03 -9.93
N SER A 184 9.55 -10.87 -8.84
CA SER A 184 9.45 -9.73 -7.94
C SER A 184 10.80 -9.38 -7.37
N ILE A 185 11.14 -8.11 -7.41
CA ILE A 185 12.35 -7.57 -6.81
C ILE A 185 12.00 -6.54 -5.73
N ARG A 186 12.80 -6.50 -4.66
CA ARG A 186 12.64 -5.54 -3.55
C ARG A 186 13.31 -4.21 -3.87
N ILE A 187 12.95 -3.67 -5.02
CA ILE A 187 13.37 -2.35 -5.51
C ILE A 187 12.11 -1.63 -5.94
N GLY A 188 11.86 -0.47 -5.38
CA GLY A 188 10.73 0.38 -5.68
C GLY A 188 11.02 1.83 -5.33
N GLY A 189 9.99 2.64 -5.17
CA GLY A 189 10.09 4.07 -4.92
C GLY A 189 10.95 4.44 -3.72
N ASP A 190 10.92 3.65 -2.64
CA ASP A 190 11.73 3.89 -1.44
C ASP A 190 13.24 3.77 -1.75
N ARG A 191 13.64 2.81 -2.60
CA ARG A 191 15.04 2.67 -3.04
C ARG A 191 15.49 3.79 -3.96
N PHE A 192 14.57 4.35 -4.73
CA PHE A 192 14.86 5.54 -5.54
C PHE A 192 15.13 6.74 -4.63
N ASP A 193 14.35 6.94 -3.58
CA ASP A 193 14.55 8.00 -2.59
C ASP A 193 15.92 7.85 -1.87
N GLU A 194 16.26 6.66 -1.40
CA GLU A 194 17.57 6.35 -0.81
C GLU A 194 18.73 6.68 -1.77
N SER A 195 18.55 6.40 -3.06
CA SER A 195 19.54 6.69 -4.11
C SER A 195 19.72 8.19 -4.30
N ILE A 196 18.62 8.97 -4.26
CA ILE A 196 18.64 10.44 -4.33
C ILE A 196 19.36 11.03 -3.11
N VAL A 197 19.03 10.57 -1.89
CA VAL A 197 19.72 10.98 -0.66
C VAL A 197 21.22 10.74 -0.77
N SER A 198 21.60 9.54 -1.22
CA SER A 198 22.99 9.15 -1.37
C SER A 198 23.71 9.96 -2.44
N TYR A 199 23.06 10.29 -3.54
CA TYR A 199 23.60 11.11 -4.61
C TYR A 199 23.86 12.56 -4.15
N VAL A 200 22.85 13.19 -3.51
CA VAL A 200 22.95 14.56 -2.99
C VAL A 200 24.08 14.66 -1.97
N ARG A 201 24.17 13.68 -1.05
CA ARG A 201 25.25 13.64 -0.05
C ARG A 201 26.63 13.57 -0.70
N ARG A 202 26.82 12.68 -1.70
CA ARG A 202 28.13 12.49 -2.35
C ARG A 202 28.54 13.66 -3.23
N LYS A 203 27.58 14.22 -3.99
CA LYS A 203 27.88 15.24 -4.99
C LYS A 203 27.93 16.66 -4.41
N TYR A 204 27.07 16.95 -3.44
CA TYR A 204 26.89 18.30 -2.92
C TYR A 204 27.27 18.43 -1.43
N GLY A 205 27.64 17.35 -0.76
CA GLY A 205 27.94 17.36 0.68
C GLY A 205 26.75 17.67 1.58
N SER A 206 25.53 17.72 1.02
CA SER A 206 24.32 18.11 1.72
C SER A 206 23.56 16.89 2.21
N LEU A 207 22.95 16.99 3.40
CA LEU A 207 22.06 15.97 3.94
C LEU A 207 20.61 16.39 3.70
N ILE A 208 19.86 15.52 3.05
CA ILE A 208 18.41 15.66 2.88
C ILE A 208 17.70 14.46 3.53
N GLY A 209 16.46 14.68 4.00
CA GLY A 209 15.62 13.60 4.53
C GLY A 209 14.82 12.91 3.45
N ASP A 210 14.27 11.72 3.77
CA ASP A 210 13.51 10.89 2.86
C ASP A 210 12.32 11.65 2.22
N SER A 211 11.61 12.47 3.02
CA SER A 211 10.49 13.28 2.51
C SER A 211 10.91 14.32 1.46
N THR A 212 12.14 14.84 1.57
CA THR A 212 12.70 15.75 0.57
C THR A 212 13.10 14.98 -0.68
N ALA A 213 13.70 13.81 -0.54
CA ALA A 213 14.05 12.94 -1.67
C ALA A 213 12.80 12.47 -2.42
N GLU A 214 11.74 12.05 -1.71
CA GLU A 214 10.44 11.69 -2.30
C GLU A 214 9.87 12.86 -3.11
N ARG A 215 9.90 14.08 -2.57
CA ARG A 215 9.45 15.27 -3.28
C ARG A 215 10.27 15.55 -4.53
N ILE A 216 11.60 15.48 -4.45
CA ILE A 216 12.49 15.65 -5.61
C ILE A 216 12.14 14.62 -6.68
N LYS A 217 11.99 13.35 -6.31
CA LYS A 217 11.58 12.29 -7.23
C LYS A 217 10.26 12.60 -7.94
N GLN A 218 9.26 13.08 -7.21
CA GLN A 218 7.93 13.37 -7.74
C GLN A 218 7.92 14.62 -8.63
N GLU A 219 8.67 15.68 -8.28
CA GLU A 219 8.64 16.95 -8.99
C GLU A 219 9.51 16.96 -10.25
N ILE A 220 10.66 16.28 -10.21
CA ILE A 220 11.65 16.34 -11.29
C ILE A 220 12.15 14.97 -11.78
N GLY A 221 11.72 13.88 -11.14
CA GLY A 221 12.08 12.52 -11.57
C GLY A 221 11.41 12.19 -12.90
N CYS A 222 12.19 11.61 -13.82
CA CYS A 222 11.62 11.05 -15.04
C CYS A 222 12.38 9.77 -15.43
N GLY A 223 11.68 8.84 -16.09
CA GLY A 223 12.25 7.60 -16.60
C GLY A 223 12.94 7.74 -17.94
N PHE A 224 12.86 8.92 -18.56
CA PHE A 224 13.41 9.19 -19.87
C PHE A 224 14.15 10.55 -19.87
N LYS A 225 15.31 10.61 -20.51
CA LYS A 225 16.07 11.85 -20.60
C LYS A 225 15.33 12.83 -21.51
N SER A 226 14.81 13.92 -20.94
CA SER A 226 14.19 15.02 -21.69
C SER A 226 15.08 16.25 -21.64
N ASP A 227 14.92 17.14 -22.62
CA ASP A 227 15.65 18.42 -22.68
C ASP A 227 15.26 19.35 -21.52
N GLU A 228 14.07 19.19 -20.97
CA GLU A 228 13.60 19.94 -19.79
C GLU A 228 14.38 19.63 -18.51
N LEU A 229 15.01 18.46 -18.43
CA LEU A 229 15.88 18.10 -17.28
C LEU A 229 17.21 18.85 -17.24
N SER A 230 17.52 19.62 -18.26
CA SER A 230 18.70 20.51 -18.25
C SER A 230 18.59 21.63 -17.22
N LEU A 231 17.40 21.87 -16.67
CA LEU A 231 17.14 22.87 -15.65
C LEU A 231 17.54 22.45 -14.23
N ILE A 232 18.02 21.23 -14.03
CA ILE A 232 18.58 20.79 -12.75
C ILE A 232 20.03 21.32 -12.63
N HIS A 233 20.19 22.59 -12.68
CA HIS A 233 21.37 23.30 -12.16
C HIS A 233 21.05 23.80 -10.75
N ILE A 234 20.61 22.86 -9.91
CA ILE A 234 20.46 23.15 -8.49
C ILE A 234 21.68 22.63 -7.75
#